data_b6903c3f7b52597fe67262fef0bb3c69
#
_entry.id   b6903c3f7b52597fe67262fef0bb3c69
#
_cell.length_a   1.000
_cell.length_b   1.000
_cell.length_c   1.000
_cell.angle_alpha   90.00
_cell.angle_beta   90.00
_cell.angle_gamma   90.00
#
_symmetry.space_group_name_H-M   'P 1'
#
loop_
_entity.id
_entity.type
_entity.pdbx_description
1 polymer ?
#
loop_
_entity_poly.entity_id
_entity_poly.type
_entity_poly.pdbx_seq_one_letter_code
_entity_poly.pdbx_strand_id
1 'polypeptide(L)'
;ENVDDITVRSHQTQIRVLRRLIESTFGVLTVAASLMVFNSVQKFGVSLFASAGAASLIVGLSARPALSNLIAGIQIAITQPIRMEDMLILNGDWAWVEEINATYVVLRTWDRRRYIVPISYFLENPFQNWTHSSQSLIGSIFLWLDYRTPMDRLRAMFMEEIEHCPDWDKDRSSIACQIADSNAQVISIRM
;
A
#
# COMPACT_ATOMS: atom_id res chain seq x y z
N GLU A 1 16.33 31.67 -3.80
CA GLU A 1 15.46 32.59 -4.60
C GLU A 1 14.79 31.95 -5.83
N ASN A 2 15.15 30.72 -6.24
CA ASN A 2 14.67 30.11 -7.48
C ASN A 2 13.74 28.89 -7.33
N VAL A 3 13.52 28.38 -6.14
CA VAL A 3 12.67 27.18 -5.95
C VAL A 3 11.18 27.55 -5.90
N ASP A 4 10.86 28.70 -5.33
CA ASP A 4 9.47 29.16 -5.21
C ASP A 4 8.85 29.54 -6.56
N ASP A 5 9.66 30.05 -7.49
CA ASP A 5 9.21 30.47 -8.82
C ASP A 5 8.87 29.27 -9.74
N ILE A 6 9.53 28.14 -9.56
CA ILE A 6 9.29 26.91 -10.34
C ILE A 6 7.98 26.23 -9.86
N THR A 7 7.74 26.18 -8.56
CA THR A 7 6.52 25.59 -7.98
C THR A 7 5.29 26.40 -8.34
N VAL A 8 5.35 27.74 -8.27
CA VAL A 8 4.26 28.64 -8.64
C VAL A 8 3.93 28.52 -10.13
N ARG A 9 4.92 28.44 -11.01
CA ARG A 9 4.69 28.25 -12.47
C ARG A 9 4.08 26.88 -12.79
N SER A 10 4.49 25.85 -12.08
CA SER A 10 3.92 24.50 -12.20
C SER A 10 2.42 24.50 -11.86
N HIS A 11 2.02 25.07 -10.73
CA HIS A 11 0.63 25.17 -10.32
C HIS A 11 -0.23 26.01 -11.30
N GLN A 12 0.28 27.11 -11.79
CA GLN A 12 -0.43 27.93 -12.78
C GLN A 12 -0.67 27.18 -14.09
N THR A 13 0.29 26.40 -14.53
CA THR A 13 0.15 25.59 -15.75
C THR A 13 -0.90 24.49 -15.56
N GLN A 14 -0.90 23.80 -14.43
CA GLN A 14 -1.88 22.76 -14.10
C GLN A 14 -3.31 23.32 -14.06
N ILE A 15 -3.52 24.45 -13.38
CA ILE A 15 -4.83 25.12 -13.31
C ILE A 15 -5.28 25.55 -14.71
N ARG A 16 -4.41 26.08 -15.54
CA ARG A 16 -4.74 26.52 -16.90
C ARG A 16 -5.15 25.37 -17.81
N VAL A 17 -4.44 24.24 -17.73
CA VAL A 17 -4.78 23.02 -18.48
C VAL A 17 -6.13 22.47 -18.03
N LEU A 18 -6.33 22.34 -16.71
CA LEU A 18 -7.59 21.85 -16.15
C LEU A 18 -8.78 22.75 -16.52
N ARG A 19 -8.63 24.06 -16.43
CA ARG A 19 -9.63 25.03 -16.84
C ARG A 19 -9.98 24.89 -18.33
N ARG A 20 -8.99 24.76 -19.23
CA ARG A 20 -9.23 24.54 -20.66
C ARG A 20 -9.98 23.24 -20.94
N LEU A 21 -9.66 22.17 -20.25
CA LEU A 21 -10.36 20.89 -20.37
C LEU A 21 -11.84 21.03 -19.95
N ILE A 22 -12.10 21.70 -18.85
CA ILE A 22 -13.46 21.96 -18.35
C ILE A 22 -14.21 22.86 -19.36
N GLU A 23 -13.62 23.96 -19.76
CA GLU A 23 -14.25 24.92 -20.72
C GLU A 23 -14.56 24.25 -22.07
N SER A 24 -13.64 23.42 -22.60
CA SER A 24 -13.86 22.69 -23.85
C SER A 24 -14.98 21.64 -23.71
N THR A 25 -15.06 20.93 -22.60
CA THR A 25 -16.12 19.95 -22.33
C THR A 25 -17.49 20.64 -22.25
N PHE A 26 -17.58 21.70 -21.48
CA PHE A 26 -18.83 22.50 -21.42
C PHE A 26 -19.20 23.13 -22.76
N GLY A 27 -18.21 23.60 -23.52
CA GLY A 27 -18.44 24.14 -24.86
C GLY A 27 -19.07 23.10 -25.79
N VAL A 28 -18.50 21.89 -25.85
CA VAL A 28 -19.02 20.78 -26.65
C VAL A 28 -20.45 20.40 -26.21
N LEU A 29 -20.70 20.30 -24.91
CA LEU A 29 -22.02 19.97 -24.37
C LEU A 29 -23.07 21.06 -24.72
N THR A 30 -22.70 22.33 -24.62
CA THR A 30 -23.57 23.45 -24.96
C THR A 30 -23.94 23.47 -26.44
N VAL A 31 -22.94 23.23 -27.31
CA VAL A 31 -23.19 23.15 -28.76
C VAL A 31 -24.10 21.96 -29.09
N ALA A 32 -23.82 20.78 -28.48
CA ALA A 32 -24.64 19.58 -28.67
C ALA A 32 -26.08 19.80 -28.20
N ALA A 33 -26.29 20.41 -27.03
CA ALA A 33 -27.61 20.76 -26.52
C ALA A 33 -28.35 21.75 -27.44
N SER A 34 -27.65 22.75 -27.95
CA SER A 34 -28.23 23.75 -28.90
C SER A 34 -28.66 23.12 -30.22
N LEU A 35 -27.87 22.17 -30.74
CA LEU A 35 -28.19 21.45 -31.96
C LEU A 35 -29.41 20.52 -31.82
N MET A 36 -29.70 20.04 -30.61
CA MET A 36 -30.88 19.18 -30.35
C MET A 36 -32.23 19.91 -30.51
N VAL A 37 -32.23 21.22 -30.58
CA VAL A 37 -33.45 21.98 -30.83
C VAL A 37 -33.98 21.73 -32.24
N PHE A 38 -33.15 21.31 -33.19
CA PHE A 38 -33.52 21.03 -34.57
C PHE A 38 -34.08 19.61 -34.75
N ASN A 39 -35.32 19.49 -35.24
CA ASN A 39 -35.97 18.18 -35.45
C ASN A 39 -35.20 17.24 -36.38
N SER A 40 -34.43 17.78 -37.33
CA SER A 40 -33.58 16.98 -38.22
C SER A 40 -32.42 16.35 -37.46
N VAL A 41 -31.87 17.00 -36.43
CA VAL A 41 -30.78 16.51 -35.61
C VAL A 41 -31.27 15.45 -34.61
N GLN A 42 -32.50 15.60 -34.10
CA GLN A 42 -33.11 14.62 -33.20
C GLN A 42 -33.20 13.22 -33.81
N LYS A 43 -33.50 13.11 -35.13
CA LYS A 43 -33.56 11.79 -35.81
C LYS A 43 -32.22 11.06 -35.83
N PHE A 44 -31.10 11.79 -35.87
CA PHE A 44 -29.77 11.25 -35.79
C PHE A 44 -29.25 11.17 -34.35
N GLY A 45 -29.94 11.84 -33.42
CA GLY A 45 -29.54 11.95 -32.03
C GLY A 45 -29.34 10.58 -31.34
N VAL A 46 -30.24 9.64 -31.59
CA VAL A 46 -30.17 8.29 -30.99
C VAL A 46 -28.87 7.57 -31.37
N SER A 47 -28.48 7.63 -32.65
CA SER A 47 -27.22 6.97 -33.07
C SER A 47 -25.98 7.70 -32.56
N LEU A 48 -26.02 9.03 -32.47
CA LEU A 48 -24.96 9.84 -31.87
C LEU A 48 -24.82 9.58 -30.39
N PHE A 49 -25.94 9.48 -29.64
CA PHE A 49 -25.94 9.14 -28.23
C PHE A 49 -25.42 7.72 -28.00
N ALA A 50 -25.82 6.75 -28.81
CA ALA A 50 -25.29 5.38 -28.72
C ALA A 50 -23.76 5.34 -28.93
N SER A 51 -23.26 6.08 -29.93
CA SER A 51 -21.82 6.19 -30.21
C SER A 51 -21.07 6.92 -29.09
N ALA A 52 -21.63 8.03 -28.58
CA ALA A 52 -21.05 8.76 -27.44
C ALA A 52 -21.05 7.91 -26.16
N GLY A 53 -22.11 7.11 -25.94
CA GLY A 53 -22.18 6.15 -24.86
C GLY A 53 -21.09 5.08 -24.92
N ALA A 54 -20.87 4.50 -26.10
CA ALA A 54 -19.80 3.55 -26.33
C ALA A 54 -18.41 4.16 -26.12
N ALA A 55 -18.18 5.36 -26.64
CA ALA A 55 -16.95 6.11 -26.43
C ALA A 55 -16.71 6.44 -24.94
N SER A 56 -17.75 6.85 -24.21
CA SER A 56 -17.70 7.13 -22.77
C SER A 56 -17.32 5.89 -21.96
N LEU A 57 -17.78 4.71 -22.36
CA LEU A 57 -17.47 3.45 -21.72
C LEU A 57 -15.98 3.13 -21.87
N ILE A 58 -15.43 3.31 -23.07
CA ILE A 58 -14.00 3.11 -23.35
C ILE A 58 -13.15 4.08 -22.52
N VAL A 59 -13.50 5.36 -22.51
CA VAL A 59 -12.81 6.38 -21.73
C VAL A 59 -12.89 6.06 -20.22
N GLY A 60 -14.07 5.68 -19.73
CA GLY A 60 -14.29 5.32 -18.34
C GLY A 60 -13.45 4.12 -17.90
N LEU A 61 -13.39 3.06 -18.73
CA LEU A 61 -12.53 1.91 -18.47
C LEU A 61 -11.04 2.27 -18.48
N SER A 62 -10.62 3.15 -19.38
CA SER A 62 -9.23 3.65 -19.44
C SER A 62 -8.86 4.52 -18.22
N ALA A 63 -9.82 5.22 -17.64
CA ALA A 63 -9.62 6.06 -16.44
C ALA A 63 -9.68 5.25 -15.12
N ARG A 64 -10.10 3.97 -15.16
CA ARG A 64 -10.26 3.12 -13.97
C ARG A 64 -9.05 3.10 -13.04
N PRO A 65 -7.78 2.96 -13.51
CA PRO A 65 -6.62 2.93 -12.60
C PRO A 65 -6.43 4.23 -11.82
N ALA A 66 -6.66 5.37 -12.46
CA ALA A 66 -6.54 6.67 -11.80
C ALA A 66 -7.63 6.86 -10.72
N LEU A 67 -8.87 6.45 -11.04
CA LEU A 67 -9.98 6.52 -10.10
C LEU A 67 -9.79 5.55 -8.93
N SER A 68 -9.28 4.32 -9.20
CA SER A 68 -8.95 3.34 -8.16
C SER A 68 -7.97 3.91 -7.15
N ASN A 69 -6.87 4.53 -7.61
CA ASN A 69 -5.90 5.15 -6.72
C ASN A 69 -6.50 6.30 -5.89
N LEU A 70 -7.36 7.12 -6.47
CA LEU A 70 -8.02 8.20 -5.73
C LEU A 70 -8.93 7.67 -4.62
N ILE A 71 -9.76 6.67 -4.94
CA ILE A 71 -10.65 6.02 -3.97
C ILE A 71 -9.82 5.33 -2.88
N ALA A 72 -8.75 4.63 -3.28
CA ALA A 72 -7.82 3.99 -2.35
C ALA A 72 -7.19 4.99 -1.38
N GLY A 73 -6.79 6.17 -1.86
CA GLY A 73 -6.24 7.23 -1.02
C GLY A 73 -7.22 7.69 0.06
N ILE A 74 -8.47 7.90 -0.32
CA ILE A 74 -9.53 8.27 0.63
C ILE A 74 -9.77 7.14 1.64
N GLN A 75 -9.84 5.91 1.17
CA GLN A 75 -10.07 4.75 2.04
C GLN A 75 -8.93 4.56 3.03
N ILE A 76 -7.67 4.64 2.61
CA ILE A 76 -6.49 4.53 3.49
C ILE A 76 -6.48 5.65 4.53
N ALA A 77 -6.85 6.87 4.14
CA ALA A 77 -6.94 7.99 5.08
C ALA A 77 -7.97 7.76 6.20
N ILE A 78 -9.07 7.04 5.89
CA ILE A 78 -10.14 6.74 6.85
C ILE A 78 -9.79 5.50 7.68
N THR A 79 -9.40 4.39 7.04
CA THR A 79 -9.20 3.09 7.71
C THR A 79 -7.80 2.91 8.29
N GLN A 80 -6.82 3.68 7.80
CA GLN A 80 -5.42 3.69 8.24
C GLN A 80 -4.78 2.29 8.38
N PRO A 81 -4.85 1.42 7.39
CA PRO A 81 -4.18 0.11 7.42
C PRO A 81 -2.66 0.24 7.41
N ILE A 82 -2.16 1.38 6.95
CA ILE A 82 -0.75 1.81 7.01
C ILE A 82 -0.69 3.23 7.57
N ARG A 83 0.35 3.52 8.33
CA ARG A 83 0.62 4.84 8.92
C ARG A 83 2.05 5.27 8.60
N MET A 84 2.34 6.56 8.80
CA MET A 84 3.72 7.05 8.73
C MET A 84 4.59 6.28 9.71
N GLU A 85 5.81 5.98 9.29
CA GLU A 85 6.83 5.24 10.06
C GLU A 85 6.48 3.77 10.35
N ASP A 86 5.35 3.25 9.87
CA ASP A 86 5.06 1.82 9.95
C ASP A 86 6.13 1.00 9.22
N MET A 87 6.51 -0.12 9.85
CA MET A 87 7.40 -1.09 9.24
C MET A 87 6.60 -2.17 8.52
N LEU A 88 6.81 -2.25 7.21
CA LEU A 88 6.12 -3.16 6.31
C LEU A 88 7.10 -4.16 5.70
N ILE A 89 6.60 -5.36 5.41
CA ILE A 89 7.29 -6.30 4.52
C ILE A 89 6.52 -6.35 3.21
N LEU A 90 7.19 -5.94 2.15
CA LEU A 90 6.66 -5.94 0.79
C LEU A 90 7.58 -6.77 -0.12
N ASN A 91 7.02 -7.81 -0.76
CA ASN A 91 7.78 -8.73 -1.63
C ASN A 91 9.06 -9.33 -0.98
N GLY A 92 9.07 -9.47 0.36
CA GLY A 92 10.22 -9.97 1.11
C GLY A 92 11.22 -8.90 1.56
N ASP A 93 11.08 -7.65 1.11
CA ASP A 93 11.91 -6.53 1.53
C ASP A 93 11.27 -5.80 2.74
N TRP A 94 12.10 -5.46 3.70
CA TRP A 94 11.73 -4.64 4.85
C TRP A 94 11.78 -3.17 4.48
N ALA A 95 10.72 -2.45 4.74
CA ALA A 95 10.60 -1.06 4.38
C ALA A 95 9.77 -0.27 5.41
N TRP A 96 10.10 1.01 5.57
CA TRP A 96 9.37 1.95 6.40
C TRP A 96 8.57 2.91 5.55
N VAL A 97 7.37 3.24 5.98
CA VAL A 97 6.53 4.25 5.33
C VAL A 97 7.15 5.64 5.54
N GLU A 98 7.69 6.23 4.48
CA GLU A 98 8.32 7.57 4.50
C GLU A 98 7.32 8.67 4.17
N GLU A 99 6.44 8.45 3.18
CA GLU A 99 5.40 9.40 2.77
C GLU A 99 4.14 8.67 2.30
N ILE A 100 2.98 9.25 2.59
CA ILE A 100 1.69 8.81 2.06
C ILE A 100 1.09 9.96 1.27
N ASN A 101 1.07 9.82 -0.06
CA ASN A 101 0.47 10.77 -0.99
C ASN A 101 -0.91 10.30 -1.46
N ALA A 102 -1.66 11.16 -2.13
CA ALA A 102 -3.02 10.84 -2.57
C ALA A 102 -3.11 9.66 -3.57
N THR A 103 -2.02 9.35 -4.30
CA THR A 103 -2.00 8.33 -5.36
C THR A 103 -0.90 7.28 -5.19
N TYR A 104 0.08 7.53 -4.36
CA TYR A 104 1.19 6.62 -4.11
C TYR A 104 1.72 6.77 -2.68
N VAL A 105 2.42 5.73 -2.22
CA VAL A 105 3.14 5.68 -0.96
C VAL A 105 4.62 5.51 -1.26
N VAL A 106 5.47 6.24 -0.55
CA VAL A 106 6.92 6.08 -0.61
C VAL A 106 7.37 5.24 0.57
N LEU A 107 7.99 4.12 0.28
CA LEU A 107 8.57 3.23 1.27
C LEU A 107 10.09 3.29 1.17
N ARG A 108 10.77 3.44 2.31
CA ARG A 108 12.23 3.42 2.40
C ARG A 108 12.70 2.07 2.92
N THR A 109 13.52 1.38 2.13
CA THR A 109 14.16 0.12 2.54
C THR A 109 15.38 0.34 3.43
N TRP A 110 15.86 -0.72 4.09
CA TRP A 110 17.05 -0.68 4.96
C TRP A 110 18.32 -0.22 4.22
N ASP A 111 18.42 -0.50 2.90
CA ASP A 111 19.53 -0.08 2.03
C ASP A 111 19.33 1.31 1.40
N ARG A 112 18.35 2.08 1.91
CA ARG A 112 18.00 3.45 1.49
C ARG A 112 17.38 3.59 0.09
N ARG A 113 17.05 2.49 -0.59
CA ARG A 113 16.21 2.56 -1.79
C ARG A 113 14.79 3.01 -1.41
N ARG A 114 14.10 3.59 -2.36
CA ARG A 114 12.69 3.98 -2.21
C ARG A 114 11.83 3.21 -3.18
N TYR A 115 10.85 2.52 -2.64
CA TYR A 115 9.74 1.97 -3.42
C TYR A 115 8.64 3.00 -3.51
N ILE A 116 8.23 3.33 -4.75
CA ILE A 116 7.06 4.16 -5.02
C ILE A 116 5.94 3.21 -5.42
N VAL A 117 5.00 3.00 -4.51
CA VAL A 117 3.94 2.00 -4.64
C VAL A 117 2.61 2.72 -4.83
N PRO A 118 1.81 2.39 -5.87
CA PRO A 118 0.47 2.93 -6.02
C PRO A 118 -0.35 2.64 -4.77
N ILE A 119 -1.14 3.62 -4.32
CA ILE A 119 -1.87 3.49 -3.06
C ILE A 119 -2.93 2.37 -3.11
N SER A 120 -3.50 2.09 -4.30
CA SER A 120 -4.42 0.98 -4.52
C SER A 120 -3.80 -0.39 -4.24
N TYR A 121 -2.47 -0.53 -4.36
CA TYR A 121 -1.76 -1.77 -4.06
C TYR A 121 -2.05 -2.28 -2.64
N PHE A 122 -2.09 -1.39 -1.66
CA PHE A 122 -2.32 -1.74 -0.25
C PHE A 122 -3.76 -2.16 0.06
N LEU A 123 -4.69 -1.95 -0.87
CA LEU A 123 -6.07 -2.44 -0.77
C LEU A 123 -6.30 -3.73 -1.56
N GLU A 124 -5.53 -3.92 -2.64
CA GLU A 124 -5.72 -5.03 -3.57
C GLU A 124 -4.80 -6.23 -3.27
N ASN A 125 -3.68 -6.00 -2.55
CA ASN A 125 -2.70 -7.03 -2.28
C ASN A 125 -2.44 -7.21 -0.78
N PRO A 126 -2.17 -8.43 -0.32
CA PRO A 126 -1.76 -8.65 1.06
C PRO A 126 -0.34 -8.11 1.28
N PHE A 127 -0.13 -7.52 2.43
CA PHE A 127 1.16 -7.07 2.93
C PHE A 127 1.24 -7.35 4.44
N GLN A 128 2.45 -7.39 5.00
CA GLN A 128 2.64 -7.53 6.43
C GLN A 128 2.97 -6.16 7.02
N ASN A 129 2.20 -5.77 8.05
CA ASN A 129 2.50 -4.58 8.85
C ASN A 129 2.90 -5.04 10.25
N TRP A 130 4.15 -4.77 10.62
CA TRP A 130 4.73 -5.23 11.87
C TRP A 130 4.50 -4.29 13.05
N THR A 131 4.07 -3.07 12.79
CA THR A 131 3.90 -2.03 13.82
C THR A 131 2.47 -1.51 13.95
N HIS A 132 1.53 -2.09 13.19
CA HIS A 132 0.16 -1.57 13.07
C HIS A 132 -0.58 -1.42 14.41
N SER A 133 -0.55 -2.45 15.26
CA SER A 133 -1.30 -2.48 16.54
C SER A 133 -0.42 -2.53 17.77
N SER A 134 0.79 -3.07 17.67
CA SER A 134 1.76 -3.12 18.75
C SER A 134 3.17 -3.23 18.18
N GLN A 135 4.17 -2.87 18.98
CA GLN A 135 5.57 -3.09 18.62
C GLN A 135 6.10 -4.43 19.14
N SER A 136 5.25 -5.19 19.85
CA SER A 136 5.60 -6.51 20.36
C SER A 136 5.50 -7.54 19.25
N LEU A 137 6.60 -8.19 18.93
CA LEU A 137 6.73 -9.20 17.90
C LEU A 137 7.28 -10.48 18.49
N ILE A 138 6.79 -11.62 18.03
CA ILE A 138 7.35 -12.92 18.41
C ILE A 138 8.52 -13.23 17.47
N GLY A 139 9.73 -13.13 18.01
CA GLY A 139 10.93 -13.60 17.35
C GLY A 139 11.10 -15.11 17.52
N SER A 140 11.76 -15.79 16.61
CA SER A 140 12.12 -17.19 16.77
C SER A 140 13.57 -17.44 16.42
N ILE A 141 14.24 -18.22 17.25
CA ILE A 141 15.62 -18.68 17.05
C ILE A 141 15.57 -20.18 16.79
N PHE A 142 16.32 -20.63 15.78
CA PHE A 142 16.45 -22.04 15.48
C PHE A 142 17.85 -22.52 15.86
N LEU A 143 17.92 -23.58 16.69
CA LEU A 143 19.16 -24.26 17.05
C LEU A 143 19.14 -25.70 16.52
N TRP A 144 20.22 -26.14 15.92
CA TRP A 144 20.42 -27.52 15.48
C TRP A 144 21.34 -28.21 16.45
N LEU A 145 20.79 -29.15 17.22
CA LEU A 145 21.49 -29.80 18.33
C LEU A 145 21.48 -31.32 18.16
N ASP A 146 22.41 -31.98 18.86
CA ASP A 146 22.50 -33.45 18.94
C ASP A 146 21.29 -34.02 19.71
N TYR A 147 20.82 -35.20 19.34
CA TYR A 147 19.77 -35.95 20.02
C TYR A 147 20.00 -36.21 21.52
N ARG A 148 21.25 -36.16 21.95
CA ARG A 148 21.63 -36.35 23.36
C ARG A 148 21.48 -35.08 24.19
N THR A 149 21.09 -33.97 23.59
CA THR A 149 20.94 -32.70 24.32
C THR A 149 19.83 -32.84 25.35
N PRO A 150 20.08 -32.55 26.64
CA PRO A 150 19.07 -32.62 27.68
C PRO A 150 18.11 -31.43 27.54
N MET A 151 16.92 -31.68 26.99
CA MET A 151 15.95 -30.64 26.67
C MET A 151 15.46 -29.86 27.89
N ASP A 152 15.32 -30.50 29.04
CA ASP A 152 14.87 -29.82 30.27
C ASP A 152 15.90 -28.80 30.76
N ARG A 153 17.19 -29.10 30.65
CA ARG A 153 18.25 -28.15 30.96
C ARG A 153 18.27 -27.00 29.96
N LEU A 154 18.10 -27.31 28.68
CA LEU A 154 18.03 -26.25 27.64
C LEU A 154 16.87 -25.30 27.88
N ARG A 155 15.67 -25.81 28.21
CA ARG A 155 14.53 -24.98 28.55
C ARG A 155 14.77 -24.11 29.77
N ALA A 156 15.40 -24.64 30.81
CA ALA A 156 15.73 -23.86 32.01
C ALA A 156 16.70 -22.71 31.69
N MET A 157 17.77 -23.01 30.95
CA MET A 157 18.73 -21.99 30.49
C MET A 157 18.09 -20.93 29.61
N PHE A 158 17.21 -21.33 28.68
CA PHE A 158 16.51 -20.42 27.81
C PHE A 158 15.60 -19.44 28.61
N MET A 159 14.89 -19.95 29.61
CA MET A 159 14.04 -19.10 30.46
C MET A 159 14.89 -18.14 31.29
N GLU A 160 16.03 -18.55 31.80
CA GLU A 160 16.98 -17.73 32.55
C GLU A 160 17.53 -16.59 31.68
N GLU A 161 17.93 -16.90 30.42
CA GLU A 161 18.45 -15.90 29.47
C GLU A 161 17.39 -14.89 29.06
N ILE A 162 16.15 -15.33 28.81
CA ILE A 162 15.05 -14.41 28.47
C ILE A 162 14.76 -13.44 29.62
N GLU A 163 14.76 -13.92 30.86
CA GLU A 163 14.50 -13.05 32.02
C GLU A 163 15.55 -11.93 32.17
N HIS A 164 16.74 -12.13 31.63
CA HIS A 164 17.80 -11.11 31.60
C HIS A 164 17.79 -10.23 30.35
N CYS A 165 16.95 -10.56 29.35
CA CYS A 165 16.88 -9.81 28.10
C CYS A 165 16.20 -8.45 28.32
N PRO A 166 16.84 -7.31 27.99
CA PRO A 166 16.27 -5.99 28.19
C PRO A 166 15.08 -5.71 27.21
N ASP A 167 15.05 -6.40 26.08
CA ASP A 167 14.06 -6.20 25.02
C ASP A 167 12.82 -7.08 25.19
N TRP A 168 12.78 -7.93 26.24
CA TRP A 168 11.65 -8.77 26.51
C TRP A 168 10.46 -7.98 27.13
N ASP A 169 9.29 -8.12 26.53
CA ASP A 169 8.04 -7.50 26.98
C ASP A 169 7.43 -8.12 28.25
N LYS A 170 8.06 -9.18 28.79
CA LYS A 170 7.65 -9.97 29.98
C LYS A 170 6.37 -10.78 29.79
N ASP A 171 5.90 -10.94 28.54
CA ASP A 171 4.79 -11.84 28.25
C ASP A 171 5.28 -13.30 28.18
N ARG A 172 4.95 -14.06 29.22
CA ARG A 172 5.28 -15.49 29.31
C ARG A 172 4.41 -16.37 28.43
N SER A 173 3.29 -15.89 27.94
CA SER A 173 2.36 -16.69 27.14
C SER A 173 2.90 -17.03 25.75
N SER A 174 3.81 -16.20 25.22
CA SER A 174 4.43 -16.36 23.91
C SER A 174 5.72 -17.18 23.93
N ILE A 175 6.28 -17.46 25.11
CA ILE A 175 7.55 -18.19 25.24
C ILE A 175 7.33 -19.68 24.96
N ALA A 176 8.07 -20.22 24.00
CA ALA A 176 8.05 -21.63 23.68
C ALA A 176 9.47 -22.14 23.34
N CYS A 177 9.85 -23.29 23.88
CA CYS A 177 11.05 -24.00 23.51
C CYS A 177 10.65 -25.42 23.11
N GLN A 178 10.56 -25.66 21.80
CA GLN A 178 9.99 -26.88 21.24
C GLN A 178 10.88 -27.45 20.13
N ILE A 179 10.87 -28.79 19.98
CA ILE A 179 11.42 -29.42 18.80
C ILE A 179 10.54 -29.10 17.63
N ALA A 180 11.09 -28.43 16.64
CA ALA A 180 10.40 -28.01 15.43
C ALA A 180 10.55 -29.02 14.30
N ASP A 181 11.73 -29.65 14.18
CA ASP A 181 12.03 -30.60 13.15
C ASP A 181 13.16 -31.55 13.58
N SER A 182 13.34 -32.65 12.88
CA SER A 182 14.43 -33.61 13.13
C SER A 182 14.88 -34.28 11.84
N ASN A 183 16.17 -34.52 11.73
CA ASN A 183 16.74 -35.29 10.64
C ASN A 183 17.64 -36.43 11.19
N ALA A 184 18.30 -37.20 10.34
CA ALA A 184 19.11 -38.35 10.77
C ALA A 184 20.29 -38.01 11.70
N GLN A 185 20.68 -36.74 11.84
CA GLN A 185 21.87 -36.30 12.54
C GLN A 185 21.58 -35.34 13.70
N VAL A 186 20.59 -34.44 13.54
CA VAL A 186 20.32 -33.38 14.51
C VAL A 186 18.80 -33.13 14.68
N ILE A 187 18.48 -32.56 15.82
CA ILE A 187 17.14 -32.00 16.08
C ILE A 187 17.19 -30.49 15.89
N SER A 188 16.15 -29.92 15.28
CA SER A 188 15.94 -28.49 15.19
C SER A 188 15.01 -28.05 16.31
N ILE A 189 15.47 -27.12 17.12
CA ILE A 189 14.70 -26.55 18.23
C ILE A 189 14.37 -25.13 17.90
N ARG A 190 13.10 -24.79 18.01
CA ARG A 190 12.60 -23.41 17.90
C ARG A 190 12.36 -22.85 19.31
N MET A 191 12.94 -21.73 19.54
CA MET A 191 12.80 -20.93 20.75
C MET A 191 12.26 -19.56 20.40
#